data_b46ac344006c1fe10e9c9c21a643eca7
#
_entry.id   b46ac344006c1fe10e9c9c21a643eca7
#
_cell.length_a   1.000
_cell.length_b   1.000
_cell.length_c   1.000
_cell.angle_alpha   90.00
_cell.angle_beta   90.00
_cell.angle_gamma   90.00
#
_symmetry.space_group_name_H-M   'P 1'
#
loop_
_entity.id
_entity.type
_entity.pdbx_description
1 polymer ?
#
loop_
_entity_poly.entity_id
_entity_poly.type
_entity_poly.pdbx_seq_one_letter_code
_entity_poly.pdbx_strand_id
1 'polypeptide(L)'
;MTRLRGQIDEIDLAILQLIAKRRDIALEIAKTKQKSGLQDDEERMRQVLERIQKRSKELSLDEAEMKAVWKVMIAYIIREQMEKYPY
;
A
#
# COMPACT_ATOMS: atom_id res chain seq x y z
N MET A 1 8.64 5.05 -29.73
CA MET A 1 7.56 4.53 -28.87
C MET A 1 7.96 3.26 -28.10
N THR A 2 8.64 2.32 -28.76
CA THR A 2 9.08 1.07 -28.10
C THR A 2 9.97 1.36 -26.88
N ARG A 3 10.90 2.30 -27.03
CA ARG A 3 11.81 2.67 -25.93
C ARG A 3 11.06 3.22 -24.72
N LEU A 4 10.11 4.12 -24.95
CA LEU A 4 9.34 4.73 -23.87
C LEU A 4 8.43 3.71 -23.19
N ARG A 5 7.82 2.82 -23.96
CA ARG A 5 7.00 1.76 -23.40
C ARG A 5 7.82 0.81 -22.55
N GLY A 6 9.07 0.54 -22.99
CA GLY A 6 10.00 -0.26 -22.22
C GLY A 6 10.32 0.38 -20.88
N GLN A 7 10.46 1.70 -20.84
CA GLN A 7 10.69 2.42 -19.59
C GLN A 7 9.49 2.30 -18.64
N ILE A 8 8.27 2.40 -19.19
CA ILE A 8 7.07 2.21 -18.38
C ILE A 8 7.01 0.79 -17.83
N ASP A 9 7.32 -0.21 -18.65
CA ASP A 9 7.32 -1.61 -18.21
C ASP A 9 8.29 -1.83 -17.04
N GLU A 10 9.47 -1.22 -17.11
CA GLU A 10 10.45 -1.30 -16.02
C GLU A 10 9.92 -0.66 -14.75
N ILE A 11 9.25 0.48 -14.88
CA ILE A 11 8.65 1.17 -13.73
C ILE A 11 7.56 0.31 -13.11
N ASP A 12 6.70 -0.29 -13.93
CA ASP A 12 5.63 -1.16 -13.45
C ASP A 12 6.20 -2.35 -12.66
N LEU A 13 7.29 -2.96 -13.15
CA LEU A 13 7.93 -4.05 -12.43
C LEU A 13 8.48 -3.59 -11.08
N ALA A 14 9.05 -2.38 -11.04
CA ALA A 14 9.54 -1.82 -9.78
C ALA A 14 8.39 -1.58 -8.81
N ILE A 15 7.26 -1.09 -9.29
CA ILE A 15 6.08 -0.87 -8.45
C ILE A 15 5.58 -2.20 -7.88
N LEU A 16 5.50 -3.25 -8.72
CA LEU A 16 5.08 -4.57 -8.25
C LEU A 16 6.01 -5.12 -7.18
N GLN A 17 7.32 -4.96 -7.37
CA GLN A 17 8.30 -5.41 -6.38
C GLN A 17 8.13 -4.67 -5.06
N LEU A 18 7.85 -3.37 -5.11
CA LEU A 18 7.63 -2.57 -3.92
C LEU A 18 6.33 -2.96 -3.21
N ILE A 19 5.28 -3.27 -3.96
CA ILE A 19 4.03 -3.74 -3.38
C ILE A 19 4.24 -5.08 -2.68
N ALA A 20 4.97 -6.01 -3.31
CA ALA A 20 5.29 -7.30 -2.71
C ALA A 20 6.09 -7.13 -1.42
N LYS A 21 7.06 -6.23 -1.42
CA LYS A 21 7.85 -5.92 -0.23
C LYS A 21 7.00 -5.33 0.88
N ARG A 22 6.10 -4.42 0.53
CA ARG A 22 5.19 -3.81 1.49
C ARG A 22 4.26 -4.86 2.10
N ARG A 23 3.75 -5.79 1.28
CA ARG A 23 2.94 -6.92 1.75
C ARG A 23 3.71 -7.76 2.76
N ASP A 24 4.96 -8.10 2.45
CA ASP A 24 5.77 -8.95 3.32
C ASP A 24 6.00 -8.30 4.67
N ILE A 25 6.27 -7.01 4.69
CA ILE A 25 6.45 -6.26 5.94
C ILE A 25 5.13 -6.20 6.71
N ALA A 26 4.01 -6.01 6.00
CA ALA A 26 2.70 -5.99 6.62
C ALA A 26 2.34 -7.34 7.25
N LEU A 27 2.76 -8.44 6.62
CA LEU A 27 2.55 -9.77 7.18
C LEU A 27 3.36 -9.94 8.48
N GLU A 28 4.57 -9.41 8.53
CA GLU A 28 5.36 -9.42 9.76
C GLU A 28 4.66 -8.64 10.87
N ILE A 29 4.07 -7.49 10.53
CA ILE A 29 3.32 -6.69 11.50
C ILE A 29 2.10 -7.48 12.00
N ALA A 30 1.36 -8.12 11.10
CA ALA A 30 0.19 -8.90 11.48
C ALA A 30 0.55 -10.05 12.39
N LYS A 31 1.70 -10.69 12.14
CA LYS A 31 2.19 -11.79 12.97
C LYS A 31 2.44 -11.32 14.40
N THR A 32 3.00 -10.13 14.58
CA THR A 32 3.26 -9.58 15.91
C THR A 32 2.02 -8.99 16.57
N LYS A 33 1.06 -8.53 15.75
CA LYS A 33 -0.14 -7.83 16.24
C LYS A 33 -1.38 -8.70 16.35
N GLN A 34 -1.24 -10.02 16.31
CA GLN A 34 -2.40 -10.90 16.37
C GLN A 34 -3.30 -10.65 17.58
N LYS A 35 -2.75 -10.07 18.64
CA LYS A 35 -3.46 -9.78 19.87
C LYS A 35 -3.86 -8.32 20.03
N SER A 36 -3.57 -7.46 19.05
CA SER A 36 -3.90 -6.04 19.11
C SER A 36 -5.31 -5.77 18.61
N GLY A 37 -5.92 -4.70 19.09
CA GLY A 37 -7.27 -4.33 18.66
C GLY A 37 -7.26 -3.66 17.28
N LEU A 38 -8.45 -3.62 16.66
CA LEU A 38 -8.67 -3.02 15.33
C LEU A 38 -8.52 -1.51 15.30
N GLN A 39 -8.60 -0.85 16.46
CA GLN A 39 -8.54 0.61 16.55
C GLN A 39 -7.22 1.17 16.01
N ASP A 40 -6.12 0.48 16.28
CA ASP A 40 -4.81 0.89 15.80
C ASP A 40 -4.74 0.86 14.27
N ASP A 41 -5.43 -0.10 13.67
CA ASP A 41 -5.42 -0.27 12.21
C ASP A 41 -6.17 0.86 11.50
N GLU A 42 -7.27 1.32 12.06
CA GLU A 42 -8.04 2.44 11.49
C GLU A 42 -7.24 3.74 11.56
N GLU A 43 -6.64 4.01 12.71
CA GLU A 43 -5.81 5.20 12.89
C GLU A 43 -4.60 5.17 11.97
N ARG A 44 -3.98 3.99 11.84
CA ARG A 44 -2.82 3.82 10.96
C ARG A 44 -3.21 4.07 9.50
N MET A 45 -4.37 3.56 9.07
CA MET A 45 -4.86 3.79 7.71
C MET A 45 -5.05 5.28 7.44
N ARG A 46 -5.65 6.00 8.39
CA ARG A 46 -5.86 7.44 8.26
C ARG A 46 -4.52 8.15 8.07
N GLN A 47 -3.52 7.81 8.89
CA GLN A 47 -2.19 8.40 8.80
C GLN A 47 -1.53 8.14 7.46
N VAL A 48 -1.64 6.91 6.96
CA VAL A 48 -1.06 6.54 5.66
C VAL A 48 -1.71 7.36 4.55
N LEU A 49 -3.04 7.43 4.53
CA LEU A 49 -3.76 8.15 3.48
C LEU A 49 -3.45 9.65 3.50
N GLU A 50 -3.31 10.25 4.69
CA GLU A 50 -2.92 11.64 4.81
C GLU A 50 -1.53 11.88 4.23
N ARG A 51 -0.60 10.97 4.51
CA ARG A 51 0.77 11.07 4.00
C ARG A 51 0.81 10.93 2.49
N ILE A 52 0.03 9.98 1.95
CA ILE A 52 -0.05 9.79 0.50
C ILE A 52 -0.64 11.03 -0.17
N GLN A 53 -1.68 11.60 0.42
CA GLN A 53 -2.30 12.82 -0.09
C GLN A 53 -1.29 13.97 -0.17
N LYS A 54 -0.58 14.20 0.91
CA LYS A 54 0.41 15.28 0.97
C LYS A 54 1.52 15.09 -0.05
N ARG A 55 2.07 13.88 -0.13
CA ARG A 55 3.16 13.60 -1.05
C ARG A 55 2.71 13.65 -2.50
N SER A 56 1.48 13.21 -2.76
CA SER A 56 0.90 13.29 -4.10
C SER A 56 0.87 14.74 -4.60
N LYS A 57 0.44 15.65 -3.73
CA LYS A 57 0.40 17.07 -4.06
C LYS A 57 1.80 17.58 -4.43
N GLU A 58 2.81 17.21 -3.65
CA GLU A 58 4.19 17.62 -3.91
C GLU A 58 4.70 17.11 -5.26
N LEU A 59 4.22 15.94 -5.68
CA LEU A 59 4.64 15.32 -6.94
C LEU A 59 3.71 15.67 -8.12
N SER A 60 2.75 16.54 -7.91
CA SER A 60 1.78 16.94 -8.93
C SER A 60 0.93 15.77 -9.41
N LEU A 61 0.63 14.83 -8.52
CA LEU A 61 -0.28 13.74 -8.78
C LEU A 61 -1.66 14.09 -8.21
N ASP A 62 -2.71 13.52 -8.80
CA ASP A 62 -4.06 13.73 -8.30
C ASP A 62 -4.21 13.07 -6.92
N GLU A 63 -4.51 13.89 -5.92
CA GLU A 63 -4.57 13.44 -4.53
C GLU A 63 -5.69 12.41 -4.30
N ALA A 64 -6.86 12.67 -4.85
CA ALA A 64 -8.00 11.78 -4.66
C ALA A 64 -7.78 10.43 -5.34
N GLU A 65 -7.23 10.44 -6.55
CA GLU A 65 -6.94 9.21 -7.28
C GLU A 65 -5.84 8.40 -6.61
N MET A 66 -4.80 9.07 -6.08
CA MET A 66 -3.73 8.35 -5.39
C MET A 66 -4.23 7.74 -4.09
N LYS A 67 -5.11 8.41 -3.38
CA LYS A 67 -5.74 7.81 -2.19
C LYS A 67 -6.55 6.57 -2.58
N ALA A 68 -7.26 6.62 -3.71
CA ALA A 68 -8.02 5.47 -4.19
C ALA A 68 -7.10 4.29 -4.52
N VAL A 69 -5.98 4.55 -5.19
CA VAL A 69 -4.98 3.53 -5.50
C VAL A 69 -4.48 2.87 -4.21
N TRP A 70 -4.14 3.70 -3.21
CA TRP A 70 -3.66 3.18 -1.93
C TRP A 70 -4.70 2.39 -1.18
N LYS A 71 -5.96 2.80 -1.22
CA LYS A 71 -7.05 2.06 -0.58
C LYS A 71 -7.20 0.66 -1.18
N VAL A 72 -7.11 0.53 -2.51
CA VAL A 72 -7.18 -0.77 -3.17
C VAL A 72 -6.01 -1.66 -2.75
N MET A 73 -4.80 -1.10 -2.76
CA MET A 73 -3.59 -1.84 -2.38
C MET A 73 -3.66 -2.27 -0.91
N ILE A 74 -4.05 -1.36 -0.03
CA ILE A 74 -4.16 -1.66 1.40
C ILE A 74 -5.20 -2.74 1.64
N ALA A 75 -6.35 -2.68 0.96
CA ALA A 75 -7.39 -3.70 1.09
C ALA A 75 -6.88 -5.07 0.69
N TYR A 76 -6.11 -5.15 -0.39
CA TYR A 76 -5.47 -6.40 -0.80
C TYR A 76 -4.55 -6.93 0.29
N ILE A 77 -3.68 -6.07 0.82
CA ILE A 77 -2.71 -6.47 1.83
C ILE A 77 -3.41 -6.92 3.12
N ILE A 78 -4.48 -6.22 3.51
CA ILE A 78 -5.26 -6.61 4.69
C ILE A 78 -5.87 -8.01 4.50
N ARG A 79 -6.38 -8.31 3.30
CA ARG A 79 -6.90 -9.65 3.03
C ARG A 79 -5.83 -10.72 3.18
N GLU A 80 -4.61 -10.43 2.69
CA GLU A 80 -3.48 -11.35 2.86
C GLU A 80 -3.15 -11.55 4.34
N GLN A 81 -3.17 -10.47 5.12
CA GLN A 81 -2.92 -10.53 6.56
C GLN A 81 -3.96 -11.40 7.27
N MET A 82 -5.23 -11.21 6.92
CA MET A 82 -6.32 -11.93 7.58
C MET A 82 -6.35 -13.40 7.21
N GLU A 83 -5.95 -13.76 5.99
CA GLU A 83 -5.86 -15.15 5.57
C GLU A 83 -4.73 -15.87 6.29
N LYS A 84 -3.61 -15.21 6.47
CA LYS A 84 -2.44 -15.83 7.08
C LYS A 84 -2.45 -15.76 8.59
N TYR A 85 -2.95 -14.69 9.16
CA TYR A 85 -2.97 -14.47 10.62
C TYR A 85 -4.35 -13.99 11.05
N PRO A 86 -5.36 -14.86 11.00
CA PRO A 86 -6.72 -14.47 11.42
C PRO A 86 -6.77 -14.21 12.93
N TYR A 87 -7.64 -13.28 13.32
CA TYR A 87 -7.85 -12.94 14.73
C TYR A 87 -8.69 -13.98 15.44
#